data_0021cd90959370ee56477554121a497f
#
_entry.id   0021cd90959370ee56477554121a497f
#
_cell.length_a   1.000
_cell.length_b   1.000
_cell.length_c   1.000
_cell.angle_alpha   90.00
_cell.angle_beta   90.00
_cell.angle_gamma   90.00
#
_symmetry.space_group_name_H-M   'P 1'
#
loop_
_entity.id
_entity.type
_entity.pdbx_description
1 polymer ?
#
loop_
_entity_poly.entity_id
_entity_poly.type
_entity_poly.pdbx_seq_one_letter_code
_entity_poly.pdbx_strand_id
1 'polypeptide(L)'
;MSDDAAQKFLEAIEVAKNTGKIKKGTNEATKALERGTAKLVVFAKDVQPAEIIIHLPVLAKEKGIPCIQVNSKDELGTAAGIGVPTGAVAIIVEGDAKKIIEELKSKG
;
A
#
# COMPACT_ATOMS: atom_id res chain seq x y z
N MET A 1 8.83 -4.26 15.23
CA MET A 1 8.44 -4.28 14.81
C MET A 1 7.58 -4.26 14.35
N SER A 2 7.22 -4.15 14.11
CA SER A 2 6.64 -4.05 13.50
C SER A 2 5.23 -4.27 13.32
N ASP A 3 4.50 -4.92 14.09
CA ASP A 3 3.07 -5.08 13.98
C ASP A 3 2.35 -3.74 14.09
N ASP A 4 2.85 -2.87 14.95
CA ASP A 4 2.25 -1.54 15.11
C ASP A 4 2.35 -0.71 13.83
N ALA A 5 3.49 -0.78 13.16
CA ALA A 5 3.68 -0.04 11.92
C ALA A 5 2.78 -0.61 10.82
N ALA A 6 2.71 -1.94 10.71
CA ALA A 6 1.85 -2.58 9.71
C ALA A 6 0.39 -2.22 9.94
N GLN A 7 -0.05 -2.21 11.20
CA GLN A 7 -1.42 -1.83 11.51
C GLN A 7 -1.72 -0.39 11.11
N LYS A 8 -0.78 0.51 11.29
CA LYS A 8 -0.98 1.89 10.90
C LYS A 8 -1.08 2.06 9.39
N PHE A 9 -0.30 1.28 8.63
CA PHE A 9 -0.41 1.31 7.18
C PHE A 9 -1.74 0.76 6.71
N LEU A 10 -2.23 -0.30 7.35
CA LEU A 10 -3.55 -0.84 7.04
C LEU A 10 -4.64 0.17 7.37
N GLU A 11 -4.49 0.87 8.48
CA GLU A 11 -5.41 1.93 8.87
C GLU A 11 -5.40 3.05 7.83
N ALA A 12 -4.22 3.42 7.33
CA ALA A 12 -4.13 4.44 6.29
C ALA A 12 -4.91 4.04 5.05
N ILE A 13 -4.86 2.75 4.68
CA ILE A 13 -5.62 2.25 3.54
C ILE A 13 -7.12 2.39 3.79
N GLU A 14 -7.59 2.02 4.98
CA GLU A 14 -9.00 2.13 5.32
C GLU A 14 -9.49 3.57 5.26
N VAL A 15 -8.70 4.48 5.80
CA VAL A 15 -9.03 5.91 5.79
C VAL A 15 -9.04 6.45 4.36
N ALA A 16 -8.01 6.11 3.58
CA ALA A 16 -7.94 6.58 2.20
C ALA A 16 -9.07 6.00 1.34
N LYS A 17 -9.49 4.78 1.63
CA LYS A 17 -10.62 4.17 0.93
C LYS A 17 -11.89 5.00 1.13
N ASN A 18 -12.09 5.48 2.35
CA ASN A 18 -13.31 6.20 2.71
C ASN A 18 -13.26 7.69 2.35
N THR A 19 -12.08 8.31 2.40
CA THR A 19 -11.96 9.76 2.24
C THR A 19 -11.14 10.19 1.04
N GLY A 20 -10.53 9.24 0.35
CA GLY A 20 -9.72 9.52 -0.84
C GLY A 20 -9.96 8.46 -1.91
N LYS A 21 -8.88 8.01 -2.55
CA LYS A 21 -8.97 6.97 -3.58
C LYS A 21 -7.85 5.97 -3.43
N ILE A 22 -8.17 4.70 -3.60
CA ILE A 22 -7.18 3.63 -3.64
C ILE A 22 -7.37 2.79 -4.89
N LYS A 23 -6.30 2.11 -5.30
CA LYS A 23 -6.34 1.12 -6.37
C LYS A 23 -5.95 -0.23 -5.76
N LYS A 24 -6.74 -1.25 -6.02
CA LYS A 24 -6.58 -2.56 -5.41
C LYS A 24 -6.04 -3.55 -6.43
N GLY A 25 -5.08 -4.38 -5.99
CA GLY A 25 -4.49 -5.39 -6.83
C GLY A 25 -3.08 -5.02 -7.28
N THR A 26 -2.27 -6.06 -7.55
CA THR A 26 -0.86 -5.86 -7.91
C THR A 26 -0.71 -5.14 -9.24
N ASN A 27 -1.55 -5.45 -10.21
CA ASN A 27 -1.47 -4.77 -11.52
C ASN A 27 -1.79 -3.30 -11.41
N GLU A 28 -2.83 -2.96 -10.66
CA GLU A 28 -3.22 -1.56 -10.48
C GLU A 28 -2.18 -0.79 -9.68
N ALA A 29 -1.61 -1.43 -8.65
CA ALA A 29 -0.56 -0.80 -7.87
C ALA A 29 0.68 -0.55 -8.73
N THR A 30 1.06 -1.51 -9.57
CA THR A 30 2.20 -1.36 -10.47
C THR A 30 1.97 -0.21 -11.44
N LYS A 31 0.79 -0.14 -12.03
CA LYS A 31 0.46 0.94 -12.95
C LYS A 31 0.52 2.30 -12.27
N ALA A 32 0.02 2.39 -11.05
CA ALA A 32 0.04 3.65 -10.31
C ALA A 32 1.48 4.08 -10.02
N LEU A 33 2.36 3.13 -9.71
CA LEU A 33 3.77 3.43 -9.51
C LEU A 33 4.43 3.90 -10.82
N GLU A 34 4.18 3.20 -11.92
CA GLU A 34 4.75 3.56 -13.21
C GLU A 34 4.35 4.95 -13.65
N ARG A 35 3.11 5.31 -13.38
CA ARG A 35 2.59 6.63 -13.73
C ARG A 35 2.98 7.72 -12.74
N GLY A 36 3.52 7.31 -11.58
CA GLY A 36 3.88 8.26 -10.53
C GLY A 36 2.68 8.86 -9.82
N THR A 37 1.52 8.22 -9.90
CA THR A 37 0.29 8.74 -9.28
C THR A 37 0.06 8.23 -7.87
N ALA A 38 0.75 7.17 -7.45
CA ALA A 38 0.57 6.59 -6.12
C ALA A 38 1.24 7.46 -5.07
N LYS A 39 0.58 7.61 -3.94
CA LYS A 39 1.14 8.31 -2.78
C LYS A 39 1.79 7.34 -1.81
N LEU A 40 1.31 6.11 -1.79
CA LEU A 40 1.83 5.04 -0.96
C LEU A 40 1.42 3.73 -1.60
N VAL A 41 2.28 2.74 -1.56
CA VAL A 41 1.93 1.39 -2.00
C VAL A 41 2.20 0.43 -0.86
N VAL A 42 1.23 -0.43 -0.58
CA VAL A 42 1.35 -1.47 0.44
C VAL A 42 1.17 -2.81 -0.26
N PHE A 43 2.08 -3.73 -0.02
CA PHE A 43 1.98 -5.06 -0.61
C PHE A 43 2.16 -6.14 0.47
N ALA A 44 1.57 -7.30 0.21
CA ALA A 44 1.64 -8.42 1.15
C ALA A 44 2.84 -9.30 0.83
N LYS A 45 3.53 -9.79 1.86
CA LYS A 45 4.70 -10.62 1.63
C LYS A 45 4.34 -12.02 1.11
N ASP A 46 3.09 -12.42 1.25
CA ASP A 46 2.62 -13.71 0.72
C ASP A 46 1.98 -13.59 -0.66
N VAL A 47 2.25 -12.50 -1.37
CA VAL A 47 1.74 -12.31 -2.73
C VAL A 47 2.44 -13.27 -3.70
N GLN A 48 1.71 -13.67 -4.72
CA GLN A 48 2.27 -14.49 -5.78
C GLN A 48 2.00 -13.85 -7.14
N PRO A 49 2.96 -13.90 -8.08
CA PRO A 49 4.28 -14.52 -7.91
C PRO A 49 5.19 -13.69 -6.98
N ALA A 50 6.18 -14.37 -6.40
CA ALA A 50 7.08 -13.73 -5.45
C ALA A 50 7.88 -12.57 -6.04
N GLU A 51 8.01 -12.54 -7.36
CA GLU A 51 8.71 -11.46 -8.06
C GLU A 51 8.14 -10.09 -7.76
N ILE A 52 6.85 -10.03 -7.44
CA ILE A 52 6.18 -8.77 -7.10
C ILE A 52 6.82 -8.13 -5.88
N ILE A 53 7.24 -8.94 -4.91
CA ILE A 53 7.88 -8.45 -3.69
C ILE A 53 9.19 -7.74 -4.02
N ILE A 54 9.86 -8.17 -5.08
CA ILE A 54 11.13 -7.56 -5.52
C ILE A 54 10.86 -6.34 -6.40
N HIS A 55 9.91 -6.45 -7.31
CA HIS A 55 9.62 -5.41 -8.31
C HIS A 55 9.02 -4.14 -7.72
N LEU A 56 8.01 -4.29 -6.87
CA LEU A 56 7.30 -3.12 -6.37
C LEU A 56 8.19 -2.17 -5.56
N PRO A 57 9.02 -2.68 -4.62
CA PRO A 57 9.90 -1.77 -3.88
C PRO A 57 10.91 -1.04 -4.76
N VAL A 58 11.46 -1.72 -5.76
CA VAL A 58 12.42 -1.11 -6.67
C VAL A 58 11.78 -0.01 -7.47
N LEU A 59 10.61 -0.29 -8.05
CA LEU A 59 9.89 0.70 -8.85
C LEU A 59 9.47 1.89 -7.99
N ALA A 60 9.00 1.62 -6.78
CA ALA A 60 8.58 2.69 -5.86
C ALA A 60 9.76 3.59 -5.52
N LYS A 61 10.93 3.01 -5.29
CA LYS A 61 12.12 3.77 -4.97
C LYS A 61 12.51 4.68 -6.12
N GLU A 62 12.43 4.16 -7.35
CA GLU A 62 12.74 4.96 -8.54
C GLU A 62 11.81 6.16 -8.68
N LYS A 63 10.56 6.00 -8.26
CA LYS A 63 9.56 7.07 -8.37
C LYS A 63 9.49 7.94 -7.11
N GLY A 64 10.26 7.61 -6.08
CA GLY A 64 10.22 8.36 -4.83
C GLY A 64 8.95 8.16 -4.04
N ILE A 65 8.32 7.01 -4.19
CA ILE A 65 7.04 6.68 -3.55
C ILE A 65 7.29 5.67 -2.43
N PRO A 66 6.74 5.90 -1.21
CA PRO A 66 6.88 4.92 -0.14
C PRO A 66 6.24 3.60 -0.51
N CYS A 67 6.91 2.51 -0.20
CA CYS A 67 6.41 1.16 -0.47
C CYS A 67 6.63 0.30 0.76
N ILE A 68 5.56 -0.27 1.29
CA ILE A 68 5.57 -0.94 2.58
C ILE A 68 5.08 -2.37 2.41
N GLN A 69 5.70 -3.30 3.13
CA GLN A 69 5.32 -4.71 3.12
C GLN A 69 4.54 -5.04 4.39
N VAL A 70 3.39 -5.70 4.23
CA VAL A 70 2.62 -6.22 5.35
C VAL A 70 2.64 -7.74 5.31
N ASN A 71 2.18 -8.37 6.39
CA ASN A 71 2.32 -9.81 6.55
C ASN A 71 1.38 -10.65 5.70
N SER A 72 0.16 -10.17 5.47
CA SER A 72 -0.89 -11.01 4.90
C SER A 72 -1.72 -10.28 3.86
N LYS A 73 -1.95 -10.96 2.73
CA LYS A 73 -2.85 -10.45 1.69
C LYS A 73 -4.30 -10.43 2.18
N ASP A 74 -4.64 -11.29 3.14
CA ASP A 74 -5.98 -11.29 3.73
C ASP A 74 -6.22 -10.00 4.50
N GLU A 75 -5.25 -9.59 5.31
CA GLU A 75 -5.36 -8.34 6.06
C GLU A 75 -5.43 -7.15 5.13
N LEU A 76 -4.65 -7.19 4.06
CA LEU A 76 -4.63 -6.11 3.10
C LEU A 76 -5.97 -6.00 2.38
N GLY A 77 -6.56 -7.12 2.01
CA GLY A 77 -7.88 -7.14 1.38
C GLY A 77 -8.96 -6.60 2.31
N THR A 78 -8.88 -6.97 3.57
CA THR A 78 -9.82 -6.47 4.58
C THR A 78 -9.71 -4.95 4.72
N ALA A 79 -8.50 -4.44 4.81
CA ALA A 79 -8.27 -3.00 4.93
C ALA A 79 -8.78 -2.26 3.69
N ALA A 80 -8.62 -2.85 2.51
CA ALA A 80 -9.09 -2.26 1.27
C ALA A 80 -10.60 -2.40 1.09
N GLY A 81 -11.26 -3.17 1.95
CA GLY A 81 -12.72 -3.29 1.94
C GLY A 81 -13.27 -4.13 0.81
N ILE A 82 -12.46 -5.00 0.21
CA ILE A 82 -12.90 -5.79 -0.94
C ILE A 82 -13.37 -7.19 -0.56
N GLY A 83 -13.17 -7.59 0.70
CA GLY A 83 -13.67 -8.88 1.18
C GLY A 83 -12.94 -10.11 0.64
N VAL A 84 -11.91 -9.92 -0.17
CA VAL A 84 -11.07 -11.00 -0.70
C VAL A 84 -9.61 -10.58 -0.56
N PRO A 85 -8.68 -11.54 -0.53
CA PRO A 85 -7.27 -11.21 -0.41
C PRO A 85 -6.79 -10.36 -1.59
N THR A 86 -5.89 -9.44 -1.34
CA THR A 86 -5.25 -8.67 -2.40
C THR A 86 -3.75 -8.58 -2.14
N GLY A 87 -2.97 -8.71 -3.20
CA GLY A 87 -1.51 -8.69 -3.10
C GLY A 87 -0.93 -7.32 -2.89
N ALA A 88 -1.59 -6.27 -3.34
CA ALA A 88 -1.09 -4.91 -3.20
C ALA A 88 -2.21 -3.90 -3.30
N VAL A 89 -2.00 -2.74 -2.67
CA VAL A 89 -2.93 -1.62 -2.73
C VAL A 89 -2.11 -0.34 -2.88
N ALA A 90 -2.53 0.53 -3.79
CA ALA A 90 -1.91 1.84 -3.96
C ALA A 90 -2.90 2.91 -3.51
N ILE A 91 -2.41 3.86 -2.73
CA ILE A 91 -3.20 5.02 -2.34
C ILE A 91 -2.92 6.12 -3.37
N ILE A 92 -3.96 6.56 -4.05
CA ILE A 92 -3.86 7.56 -5.12
C ILE A 92 -4.19 8.94 -4.59
N VAL A 93 -5.28 9.05 -3.83
CA VAL A 93 -5.67 10.27 -3.15
C VAL A 93 -5.72 9.96 -1.66
N GLU A 94 -4.89 10.65 -0.90
CA GLU A 94 -4.70 10.33 0.51
C GLU A 94 -5.93 10.61 1.37
N GLY A 95 -6.65 11.69 1.07
CA GLY A 95 -7.76 12.08 1.92
C GLY A 95 -7.27 12.32 3.34
N ASP A 96 -8.00 11.83 4.32
CA ASP A 96 -7.63 11.99 5.72
C ASP A 96 -6.45 11.09 6.14
N ALA A 97 -6.03 10.18 5.27
CA ALA A 97 -4.88 9.32 5.55
C ALA A 97 -3.55 10.07 5.42
N LYS A 98 -3.57 11.28 4.90
CA LYS A 98 -2.35 12.06 4.68
C LYS A 98 -1.51 12.17 5.95
N LYS A 99 -2.13 12.47 7.08
CA LYS A 99 -1.43 12.61 8.35
C LYS A 99 -0.76 11.32 8.77
N ILE A 100 -1.45 10.20 8.60
CA ILE A 100 -0.93 8.89 8.94
C ILE A 100 0.29 8.58 8.08
N ILE A 101 0.18 8.84 6.78
CA ILE A 101 1.26 8.57 5.83
C ILE A 101 2.47 9.42 6.14
N GLU A 102 2.28 10.71 6.40
CA GLU A 102 3.39 11.61 6.70
C GLU A 102 4.09 11.22 7.99
N GLU A 103 3.33 10.83 9.00
CA GLU A 103 3.88 10.37 10.26
C GLU A 103 4.74 9.13 10.07
N LEU A 104 4.26 8.18 9.26
CA LEU A 104 5.00 6.96 8.99
C LEU A 104 6.25 7.21 8.16
N LYS A 105 6.18 8.15 7.21
CA LYS A 105 7.33 8.52 6.39
C LYS A 105 8.44 9.13 7.25
N SER A 106 8.06 9.97 8.22
CA SER A 106 9.08 10.62 9.04
C SER A 106 9.77 9.66 9.99
N LYS A 107 9.16 8.51 10.27
CA LYS A 107 9.77 7.48 11.10
C LYS A 107 10.63 6.52 10.29
N GLY A 108 10.37 6.46 9.02
CA GLY A 108 11.11 5.59 8.14
C GLY A 108 12.45 6.17 7.81
#